data_c691dc6d0582cb7bafb387514cc7147a
#
_entry.id   c691dc6d0582cb7bafb387514cc7147a
#
_cell.length_a   1.000
_cell.length_b   1.000
_cell.length_c   1.000
_cell.angle_alpha   90.00
_cell.angle_beta   90.00
_cell.angle_gamma   90.00
#
_symmetry.space_group_name_H-M   'P 1'
#
loop_
_entity.id
_entity.type
_entity.pdbx_description
1 polymer ?
#
loop_
_entity_poly.entity_id
_entity_poly.type
_entity_poly.pdbx_seq_one_letter_code
_entity_poly.pdbx_strand_id
1 'polypeptide(L)'
;MTGAVCDIGSRDQVQGVWDHAVAKFGRVDIWVNNAGMSLPRKPLPEIPADDIQKIVNTNLVGVFNGDAVAMKGMLAQGSGYIWNMEGFGSNGQASSGLGPYGATKRALNYLTKVLIKELKGTGVGMGYLSPGIVVTDLLVQDYEDDQKQWEKVQKTFNILGDTVETVTPYLAEGVLKTDKNGARVAWLTTGKAAGRFATAGFRKKRNLFDGIDPRKGVTGSLSA
;
A
#
# COMPACT_ATOMS: atom_id res chain seq x y z
N MET A 1 -6.84 -15.49 15.95
CA MET A 1 -6.72 -14.11 15.43
C MET A 1 -7.24 -13.15 16.49
N THR A 2 -6.65 -11.97 16.64
CA THR A 2 -7.12 -10.89 17.52
C THR A 2 -6.92 -9.56 16.80
N GLY A 3 -7.57 -8.48 17.26
CA GLY A 3 -7.45 -7.16 16.67
C GLY A 3 -7.72 -6.06 17.69
N ALA A 4 -7.27 -4.86 17.42
CA ALA A 4 -7.55 -3.65 18.18
C ALA A 4 -7.87 -2.49 17.23
N VAL A 5 -8.73 -1.58 17.65
CA VAL A 5 -8.98 -0.33 16.93
C VAL A 5 -7.77 0.58 17.12
N CYS A 6 -7.28 1.16 16.02
CA CYS A 6 -6.09 2.00 16.04
C CYS A 6 -6.17 3.10 14.99
N ASP A 7 -6.02 4.34 15.42
CA ASP A 7 -5.63 5.43 14.55
C ASP A 7 -4.11 5.43 14.42
N ILE A 8 -3.61 5.10 13.22
CA ILE A 8 -2.16 5.03 12.96
C ILE A 8 -1.47 6.39 13.04
N GLY A 9 -2.21 7.50 12.95
CA GLY A 9 -1.73 8.87 13.19
C GLY A 9 -1.32 9.09 14.66
N SER A 10 -1.81 8.27 15.59
CA SER A 10 -1.48 8.31 17.01
C SER A 10 -0.43 7.25 17.37
N ARG A 11 0.77 7.67 17.74
CA ARG A 11 1.85 6.75 18.13
C ARG A 11 1.48 5.88 19.33
N ASP A 12 0.76 6.44 20.30
CA ASP A 12 0.34 5.71 21.51
C ASP A 12 -0.64 4.59 21.17
N GLN A 13 -1.55 4.82 20.21
CA GLN A 13 -2.45 3.76 19.75
C GLN A 13 -1.69 2.67 18.96
N VAL A 14 -0.72 3.04 18.13
CA VAL A 14 0.14 2.08 17.44
C VAL A 14 0.98 1.27 18.42
N GLN A 15 1.50 1.91 19.49
CA GLN A 15 2.17 1.20 20.58
C GLN A 15 1.21 0.22 21.29
N GLY A 16 -0.03 0.61 21.51
CA GLY A 16 -1.07 -0.26 22.07
C GLY A 16 -1.33 -1.51 21.21
N VAL A 17 -1.28 -1.40 19.88
CA VAL A 17 -1.39 -2.58 18.97
C VAL A 17 -0.19 -3.51 19.16
N TRP A 18 1.03 -2.96 19.25
CA TRP A 18 2.23 -3.74 19.51
C TRP A 18 2.14 -4.47 20.83
N ASP A 19 1.81 -3.75 21.91
CA ASP A 19 1.72 -4.30 23.25
C ASP A 19 0.64 -5.39 23.35
N HIS A 20 -0.52 -5.18 22.69
CA HIS A 20 -1.57 -6.19 22.60
C HIS A 20 -1.09 -7.47 21.89
N ALA A 21 -0.34 -7.33 20.79
CA ALA A 21 0.21 -8.48 20.07
C ALA A 21 1.24 -9.23 20.92
N VAL A 22 2.15 -8.52 21.58
CA VAL A 22 3.15 -9.13 22.48
C VAL A 22 2.49 -9.82 23.68
N ALA A 23 1.50 -9.19 24.30
CA ALA A 23 0.76 -9.81 25.41
C ALA A 23 0.04 -11.10 25.00
N LYS A 24 -0.45 -11.17 23.74
CA LYS A 24 -1.21 -12.33 23.24
C LYS A 24 -0.32 -13.44 22.68
N PHE A 25 0.79 -13.09 22.01
CA PHE A 25 1.60 -14.03 21.24
C PHE A 25 3.06 -14.12 21.71
N GLY A 26 3.47 -13.31 22.67
CA GLY A 26 4.82 -13.25 23.23
C GLY A 26 5.80 -12.40 22.42
N ARG A 27 5.61 -12.25 21.10
CA ARG A 27 6.49 -11.52 20.20
C ARG A 27 5.77 -11.09 18.92
N VAL A 28 6.41 -10.20 18.16
CA VAL A 28 5.99 -9.82 16.81
C VAL A 28 7.14 -10.09 15.84
N ASP A 29 6.98 -11.06 14.94
CA ASP A 29 8.00 -11.43 13.95
C ASP A 29 7.91 -10.61 12.67
N ILE A 30 6.69 -10.24 12.27
CA ILE A 30 6.41 -9.50 11.04
C ILE A 30 5.46 -8.35 11.36
N TRP A 31 5.84 -7.16 10.92
CA TRP A 31 5.02 -5.95 10.98
C TRP A 31 4.79 -5.41 9.58
N VAL A 32 3.52 -5.14 9.23
CA VAL A 32 3.17 -4.60 7.90
C VAL A 32 2.47 -3.27 8.05
N ASN A 33 3.09 -2.19 7.58
CA ASN A 33 2.46 -0.88 7.45
C ASN A 33 1.64 -0.87 6.15
N ASN A 34 0.38 -1.29 6.24
CA ASN A 34 -0.54 -1.40 5.11
C ASN A 34 -1.57 -0.26 5.05
N ALA A 35 -1.94 0.30 6.20
CA ALA A 35 -2.94 1.35 6.25
C ALA A 35 -2.57 2.52 5.33
N GLY A 36 -3.54 3.00 4.59
CA GLY A 36 -3.35 4.08 3.63
C GLY A 36 -4.67 4.54 3.04
N MET A 37 -4.69 5.77 2.54
CA MET A 37 -5.83 6.37 1.87
C MET A 37 -5.38 7.08 0.60
N SER A 38 -6.32 7.34 -0.30
CA SER A 38 -6.18 8.22 -1.44
C SER A 38 -7.21 9.34 -1.35
N LEU A 39 -7.17 10.27 -2.28
CA LEU A 39 -8.13 11.35 -2.45
C LEU A 39 -8.66 11.33 -3.89
N PRO A 40 -9.89 11.79 -4.13
CA PRO A 40 -10.37 12.01 -5.49
C PRO A 40 -9.39 12.84 -6.31
N ARG A 41 -9.23 12.50 -7.57
CA ARG A 41 -8.27 13.16 -8.46
C ARG A 41 -8.70 14.59 -8.76
N LYS A 42 -7.95 15.55 -8.21
CA LYS A 42 -8.20 16.99 -8.42
C LYS A 42 -6.88 17.74 -8.61
N PRO A 43 -6.89 18.87 -9.35
CA PRO A 43 -5.77 19.81 -9.34
C PRO A 43 -5.49 20.28 -7.90
N LEU A 44 -4.22 20.48 -7.57
CA LEU A 44 -3.82 20.82 -6.18
C LEU A 44 -4.58 22.01 -5.57
N PRO A 45 -4.87 23.10 -6.30
CA PRO A 45 -5.64 24.22 -5.75
C PRO A 45 -7.10 23.89 -5.36
N GLU A 46 -7.63 22.78 -5.87
CA GLU A 46 -9.01 22.34 -5.61
C GLU A 46 -9.11 21.33 -4.47
N ILE A 47 -7.98 20.90 -3.92
CA ILE A 47 -7.95 19.94 -2.81
C ILE A 47 -8.04 20.69 -1.49
N PRO A 48 -9.03 20.40 -0.63
CA PRO A 48 -9.14 21.01 0.69
C PRO A 48 -7.89 20.76 1.55
N ALA A 49 -7.46 21.75 2.30
CA ALA A 49 -6.29 21.65 3.18
C ALA A 49 -6.42 20.50 4.20
N ASP A 50 -7.63 20.30 4.74
CA ASP A 50 -7.92 19.23 5.69
C ASP A 50 -7.72 17.83 5.06
N ASP A 51 -8.05 17.68 3.78
CA ASP A 51 -7.85 16.39 3.09
C ASP A 51 -6.37 16.13 2.83
N ILE A 52 -5.58 17.17 2.51
CA ILE A 52 -4.12 17.07 2.43
C ILE A 52 -3.57 16.66 3.80
N GLN A 53 -4.04 17.28 4.88
CA GLN A 53 -3.60 16.93 6.24
C GLN A 53 -3.93 15.48 6.58
N LYS A 54 -5.15 15.01 6.27
CA LYS A 54 -5.58 13.61 6.51
C LYS A 54 -4.70 12.61 5.77
N ILE A 55 -4.46 12.82 4.47
CA ILE A 55 -3.66 11.86 3.68
C ILE A 55 -2.19 11.84 4.13
N VAL A 56 -1.63 12.98 4.51
CA VAL A 56 -0.26 13.06 5.07
C VAL A 56 -0.22 12.36 6.42
N ASN A 57 -1.20 12.60 7.29
CA ASN A 57 -1.27 11.97 8.60
C ASN A 57 -1.39 10.45 8.49
N THR A 58 -2.26 9.95 7.61
CA THR A 58 -2.43 8.50 7.41
C THR A 58 -1.21 7.88 6.69
N ASN A 59 -0.87 8.37 5.50
CA ASN A 59 0.08 7.68 4.63
C ASN A 59 1.54 7.91 5.00
N LEU A 60 1.85 8.95 5.78
CA LEU A 60 3.22 9.29 6.12
C LEU A 60 3.44 9.26 7.63
N VAL A 61 2.73 10.07 8.43
CA VAL A 61 2.89 10.07 9.90
C VAL A 61 2.55 8.70 10.47
N GLY A 62 1.49 8.05 9.99
CA GLY A 62 1.12 6.69 10.40
C GLY A 62 2.22 5.66 10.14
N VAL A 63 2.90 5.75 8.99
CA VAL A 63 4.04 4.85 8.69
C VAL A 63 5.24 5.17 9.58
N PHE A 64 5.56 6.44 9.86
CA PHE A 64 6.58 6.80 10.83
C PHE A 64 6.30 6.22 12.22
N ASN A 65 5.04 6.26 12.66
CA ASN A 65 4.62 5.69 13.93
C ASN A 65 4.80 4.16 13.94
N GLY A 66 4.31 3.47 12.90
CA GLY A 66 4.45 2.03 12.75
C GLY A 66 5.90 1.57 12.70
N ASP A 67 6.73 2.22 11.87
CA ASP A 67 8.15 1.92 11.77
C ASP A 67 8.87 2.12 13.12
N ALA A 68 8.63 3.25 13.79
CA ALA A 68 9.31 3.55 15.05
C ALA A 68 8.93 2.59 16.18
N VAL A 69 7.65 2.20 16.28
CA VAL A 69 7.17 1.23 17.28
C VAL A 69 7.72 -0.16 16.98
N ALA A 70 7.59 -0.62 15.73
CA ALA A 70 8.06 -1.94 15.33
C ALA A 70 9.58 -2.06 15.44
N MET A 71 10.34 -1.06 14.97
CA MET A 71 11.80 -1.05 15.10
C MET A 71 12.23 -1.14 16.56
N LYS A 72 11.66 -0.32 17.45
CA LYS A 72 11.98 -0.34 18.88
C LYS A 72 11.76 -1.71 19.50
N GLY A 73 10.59 -2.31 19.23
CA GLY A 73 10.24 -3.62 19.77
C GLY A 73 11.10 -4.75 19.19
N MET A 74 11.29 -4.78 17.87
CA MET A 74 12.08 -5.82 17.20
C MET A 74 13.57 -5.73 17.51
N LEU A 75 14.13 -4.53 17.68
CA LEU A 75 15.52 -4.34 18.13
C LEU A 75 15.72 -4.90 19.54
N ALA A 76 14.75 -4.69 20.44
CA ALA A 76 14.78 -5.29 21.76
C ALA A 76 14.63 -6.83 21.71
N GLN A 77 13.86 -7.36 20.77
CA GLN A 77 13.74 -8.80 20.50
C GLN A 77 15.00 -9.43 19.87
N GLY A 78 15.85 -8.61 19.23
CA GLY A 78 17.01 -9.05 18.46
C GLY A 78 16.67 -9.61 17.07
N SER A 79 15.39 -9.63 16.65
CA SER A 79 14.95 -10.13 15.34
C SER A 79 13.54 -9.63 14.99
N GLY A 80 13.24 -9.62 13.70
CA GLY A 80 11.94 -9.27 13.13
C GLY A 80 12.06 -8.69 11.73
N TYR A 81 10.94 -8.49 11.06
CA TYR A 81 10.93 -7.90 9.73
C TYR A 81 9.76 -6.93 9.55
N ILE A 82 10.05 -5.73 9.02
CA ILE A 82 9.08 -4.66 8.80
C ILE A 82 8.86 -4.47 7.30
N TRP A 83 7.60 -4.39 6.89
CA TRP A 83 7.21 -4.18 5.51
C TRP A 83 6.42 -2.90 5.34
N ASN A 84 6.87 -2.04 4.40
CA ASN A 84 6.17 -0.83 4.02
C ASN A 84 5.47 -1.01 2.67
N MET A 85 4.15 -0.74 2.63
CA MET A 85 3.34 -0.88 1.44
C MET A 85 3.57 0.29 0.48
N GLU A 86 4.17 0.00 -0.69
CA GLU A 86 4.32 0.94 -1.78
C GLU A 86 2.98 1.26 -2.45
N GLY A 87 2.96 2.32 -3.24
CA GLY A 87 1.86 2.71 -4.10
C GLY A 87 2.36 3.48 -5.31
N PHE A 88 1.42 3.96 -6.14
CA PHE A 88 1.77 4.81 -7.28
C PHE A 88 2.54 6.05 -6.79
N GLY A 89 3.62 6.38 -7.47
CA GLY A 89 4.52 7.48 -7.08
C GLY A 89 5.76 7.03 -6.31
N SER A 90 5.76 5.87 -5.66
CA SER A 90 6.91 5.37 -4.88
C SER A 90 8.21 5.33 -5.69
N ASN A 91 8.14 4.99 -6.97
CA ASN A 91 9.28 4.93 -7.90
C ASN A 91 9.56 6.26 -8.63
N GLY A 92 8.82 7.33 -8.32
CA GLY A 92 8.92 8.63 -8.97
C GLY A 92 7.98 8.85 -10.16
N GLN A 93 7.11 7.90 -10.49
CA GLN A 93 6.05 8.11 -11.47
C GLN A 93 5.10 9.20 -10.98
N ALA A 94 4.70 10.09 -11.90
CA ALA A 94 3.79 11.18 -11.61
C ALA A 94 2.53 11.09 -12.49
N SER A 95 1.40 11.50 -11.94
CA SER A 95 0.13 11.63 -12.65
C SER A 95 -0.63 12.84 -12.14
N SER A 96 -1.23 13.59 -13.06
CA SER A 96 -2.11 14.71 -12.69
C SER A 96 -3.22 14.23 -11.76
N GLY A 97 -3.56 15.06 -10.76
CA GLY A 97 -4.59 14.79 -9.77
C GLY A 97 -4.16 13.87 -8.62
N LEU A 98 -2.97 13.27 -8.65
CA LEU A 98 -2.45 12.40 -7.56
C LEU A 98 -1.30 13.03 -6.76
N GLY A 99 -1.19 14.36 -6.76
CA GLY A 99 -0.09 15.06 -6.10
C GLY A 99 0.13 14.65 -4.65
N PRO A 100 -0.84 14.81 -3.74
CA PRO A 100 -0.69 14.45 -2.33
C PRO A 100 -0.39 12.96 -2.12
N TYR A 101 -1.14 12.07 -2.78
CA TYR A 101 -0.93 10.62 -2.67
C TYR A 101 0.48 10.22 -3.13
N GLY A 102 0.86 10.61 -4.34
CA GLY A 102 2.17 10.28 -4.91
C GLY A 102 3.33 10.83 -4.07
N ALA A 103 3.18 12.05 -3.52
CA ALA A 103 4.17 12.65 -2.64
C ALA A 103 4.36 11.82 -1.35
N THR A 104 3.26 11.39 -0.70
CA THR A 104 3.36 10.52 0.50
C THR A 104 4.01 9.18 0.19
N LYS A 105 3.67 8.54 -0.94
CA LYS A 105 4.27 7.26 -1.35
C LYS A 105 5.74 7.40 -1.77
N ARG A 106 6.14 8.55 -2.33
CA ARG A 106 7.55 8.84 -2.61
C ARG A 106 8.36 9.06 -1.33
N ALA A 107 7.80 9.81 -0.37
CA ALA A 107 8.41 10.02 0.93
C ALA A 107 8.59 8.70 1.70
N LEU A 108 7.57 7.82 1.68
CA LEU A 108 7.64 6.47 2.27
C LEU A 108 8.77 5.63 1.65
N ASN A 109 8.94 5.67 0.33
CA ASN A 109 10.03 4.95 -0.34
C ASN A 109 11.41 5.46 0.12
N TYR A 110 11.56 6.78 0.26
CA TYR A 110 12.79 7.37 0.79
C TYR A 110 13.03 6.96 2.24
N LEU A 111 12.02 7.07 3.10
CA LEU A 111 12.08 6.67 4.51
C LEU A 111 12.55 5.23 4.64
N THR A 112 11.86 4.29 3.98
CA THR A 112 12.21 2.86 4.01
C THR A 112 13.66 2.61 3.61
N LYS A 113 14.16 3.33 2.58
CA LYS A 113 15.56 3.24 2.13
C LYS A 113 16.56 3.70 3.21
N VAL A 114 16.20 4.71 4.00
CA VAL A 114 17.03 5.19 5.13
C VAL A 114 17.03 4.15 6.25
N LEU A 115 15.83 3.66 6.64
CA LEU A 115 15.69 2.73 7.75
C LEU A 115 16.34 1.36 7.47
N ILE A 116 16.35 0.89 6.21
CA ILE A 116 17.12 -0.28 5.80
C ILE A 116 18.61 -0.14 6.13
N LYS A 117 19.17 1.08 5.98
CA LYS A 117 20.58 1.34 6.34
C LYS A 117 20.81 1.37 7.84
N GLU A 118 19.86 1.95 8.59
CA GLU A 118 19.92 2.02 10.05
C GLU A 118 19.83 0.63 10.70
N LEU A 119 19.05 -0.28 10.09
CA LEU A 119 18.87 -1.65 10.58
C LEU A 119 20.00 -2.62 10.17
N LYS A 120 21.00 -2.15 9.41
CA LYS A 120 22.09 -3.02 8.95
C LYS A 120 22.88 -3.61 10.14
N GLY A 121 22.93 -4.93 10.21
CA GLY A 121 23.68 -5.66 11.24
C GLY A 121 22.95 -5.84 12.57
N THR A 122 21.65 -5.48 12.65
CA THR A 122 20.89 -5.54 13.92
C THR A 122 20.08 -6.83 14.12
N GLY A 123 20.02 -7.71 13.14
CA GLY A 123 19.10 -8.86 13.16
C GLY A 123 17.66 -8.52 12.78
N VAL A 124 17.32 -7.25 12.60
CA VAL A 124 16.01 -6.76 12.13
C VAL A 124 16.10 -6.38 10.66
N GLY A 125 15.15 -6.84 9.85
CA GLY A 125 15.05 -6.50 8.43
C GLY A 125 13.91 -5.54 8.15
N MET A 126 14.02 -4.85 7.00
CA MET A 126 12.94 -4.01 6.46
C MET A 126 12.88 -4.17 4.94
N GLY A 127 11.68 -4.07 4.37
CA GLY A 127 11.49 -4.18 2.94
C GLY A 127 10.25 -3.49 2.41
N TYR A 128 10.04 -3.65 1.11
CA TYR A 128 8.95 -3.04 0.37
C TYR A 128 7.95 -4.10 -0.10
N LEU A 129 6.66 -3.83 0.10
CA LEU A 129 5.57 -4.56 -0.55
C LEU A 129 5.00 -3.74 -1.69
N SER A 130 4.93 -4.31 -2.88
CA SER A 130 4.44 -3.62 -4.08
C SER A 130 3.34 -4.44 -4.76
N PRO A 131 2.06 -4.16 -4.44
CA PRO A 131 0.93 -4.93 -4.96
C PRO A 131 0.67 -4.67 -6.45
N GLY A 132 1.13 -3.55 -7.00
CA GLY A 132 0.75 -3.10 -8.33
C GLY A 132 -0.66 -2.49 -8.33
N ILE A 133 -1.41 -2.73 -9.41
CA ILE A 133 -2.78 -2.25 -9.56
C ILE A 133 -3.72 -3.34 -9.07
N VAL A 134 -4.41 -3.09 -7.96
CA VAL A 134 -5.34 -4.04 -7.33
C VAL A 134 -6.73 -3.44 -7.30
N VAL A 135 -7.74 -4.24 -7.67
CA VAL A 135 -9.15 -3.83 -7.64
C VAL A 135 -9.60 -3.69 -6.20
N THR A 136 -9.66 -2.46 -5.71
CA THR A 136 -10.02 -2.09 -4.33
C THR A 136 -10.76 -0.76 -4.32
N ASP A 137 -11.47 -0.49 -3.24
CA ASP A 137 -12.13 0.80 -3.03
C ASP A 137 -11.14 1.97 -3.16
N LEU A 138 -9.95 1.83 -2.60
CA LEU A 138 -8.89 2.83 -2.69
C LEU A 138 -8.53 3.21 -4.14
N LEU A 139 -8.56 2.24 -5.07
CA LEU A 139 -8.27 2.50 -6.48
C LEU A 139 -9.45 3.14 -7.20
N VAL A 140 -10.67 2.65 -6.95
CA VAL A 140 -11.86 3.06 -7.71
C VAL A 140 -12.33 4.44 -7.28
N GLN A 141 -12.30 4.73 -5.97
CA GLN A 141 -12.72 6.02 -5.41
C GLN A 141 -11.89 7.21 -5.90
N ASP A 142 -10.68 6.99 -6.39
CA ASP A 142 -9.89 8.02 -7.07
C ASP A 142 -10.63 8.66 -8.27
N TYR A 143 -11.66 7.98 -8.80
CA TYR A 143 -12.40 8.36 -10.01
C TYR A 143 -13.90 8.64 -9.76
N GLU A 144 -14.31 8.78 -8.51
CA GLU A 144 -15.73 8.98 -8.16
C GLU A 144 -16.36 10.23 -8.78
N ASP A 145 -15.57 11.27 -8.97
CA ASP A 145 -15.97 12.55 -9.57
C ASP A 145 -15.72 12.63 -11.09
N ASP A 146 -15.09 11.62 -11.72
CA ASP A 146 -14.71 11.65 -13.14
C ASP A 146 -14.98 10.33 -13.87
N GLN A 147 -16.24 10.10 -14.24
CA GLN A 147 -16.69 8.92 -14.99
C GLN A 147 -15.97 8.77 -16.34
N LYS A 148 -15.66 9.86 -17.04
CA LYS A 148 -14.97 9.79 -18.34
C LYS A 148 -13.53 9.28 -18.18
N GLN A 149 -12.84 9.75 -17.16
CA GLN A 149 -11.50 9.27 -16.85
C GLN A 149 -11.54 7.82 -16.39
N TRP A 150 -12.55 7.43 -15.59
CA TRP A 150 -12.77 6.05 -15.17
C TRP A 150 -12.85 5.10 -16.37
N GLU A 151 -13.73 5.36 -17.32
CA GLU A 151 -13.90 4.54 -18.54
C GLU A 151 -12.59 4.43 -19.36
N LYS A 152 -11.81 5.51 -19.40
CA LYS A 152 -10.52 5.54 -20.09
C LYS A 152 -9.47 4.66 -19.42
N VAL A 153 -9.36 4.73 -18.09
CA VAL A 153 -8.31 3.99 -17.36
C VAL A 153 -8.63 2.51 -17.21
N GLN A 154 -9.91 2.12 -17.20
CA GLN A 154 -10.33 0.71 -17.14
C GLN A 154 -9.62 -0.17 -18.18
N LYS A 155 -9.39 0.34 -19.41
CA LYS A 155 -8.66 -0.40 -20.44
C LYS A 155 -7.26 -0.82 -19.98
N THR A 156 -6.53 0.11 -19.41
CA THR A 156 -5.18 -0.13 -18.87
C THR A 156 -5.23 -1.00 -17.62
N PHE A 157 -6.18 -0.74 -16.74
CA PHE A 157 -6.34 -1.50 -15.50
C PHE A 157 -6.76 -2.95 -15.76
N ASN A 158 -7.57 -3.22 -16.77
CA ASN A 158 -7.90 -4.58 -17.21
C ASN A 158 -6.68 -5.35 -17.77
N ILE A 159 -5.67 -4.64 -18.29
CA ILE A 159 -4.41 -5.28 -18.74
C ILE A 159 -3.49 -5.52 -17.55
N LEU A 160 -3.29 -4.53 -16.69
CA LEU A 160 -2.26 -4.52 -15.66
C LEU A 160 -2.75 -4.95 -14.27
N GLY A 161 -4.03 -4.75 -13.97
CA GLY A 161 -4.62 -4.98 -12.66
C GLY A 161 -4.86 -6.46 -12.36
N ASP A 162 -5.07 -6.74 -11.10
CA ASP A 162 -5.51 -8.04 -10.58
C ASP A 162 -6.42 -7.84 -9.36
N THR A 163 -7.13 -8.89 -8.96
CA THR A 163 -7.98 -8.87 -7.76
C THR A 163 -7.16 -9.08 -6.48
N VAL A 164 -7.76 -8.76 -5.35
CA VAL A 164 -7.16 -8.95 -4.00
C VAL A 164 -6.79 -10.42 -3.80
N GLU A 165 -7.69 -11.34 -4.16
CA GLU A 165 -7.52 -12.79 -4.01
C GLU A 165 -6.33 -13.33 -4.82
N THR A 166 -5.99 -12.65 -5.92
CA THR A 166 -4.84 -13.01 -6.74
C THR A 166 -3.51 -12.48 -6.19
N VAL A 167 -3.53 -11.24 -5.67
CA VAL A 167 -2.31 -10.52 -5.29
C VAL A 167 -1.88 -10.87 -3.87
N THR A 168 -2.84 -10.92 -2.93
CA THR A 168 -2.54 -11.06 -1.50
C THR A 168 -1.79 -12.35 -1.15
N PRO A 169 -2.16 -13.56 -1.67
CA PRO A 169 -1.41 -14.77 -1.36
C PRO A 169 0.05 -14.70 -1.80
N TYR A 170 0.32 -14.12 -2.96
CA TYR A 170 1.69 -13.93 -3.44
C TYR A 170 2.51 -13.01 -2.52
N LEU A 171 1.93 -11.89 -2.10
CA LEU A 171 2.61 -10.98 -1.18
C LEU A 171 2.85 -11.63 0.18
N ALA A 172 1.85 -12.33 0.72
CA ALA A 172 1.96 -13.05 1.99
C ALA A 172 3.06 -14.13 1.94
N GLU A 173 3.09 -14.92 0.87
CA GLU A 173 4.14 -15.91 0.66
C GLU A 173 5.54 -15.26 0.58
N GLY A 174 5.64 -14.15 -0.15
CA GLY A 174 6.89 -13.38 -0.25
C GLY A 174 7.35 -12.83 1.09
N VAL A 175 6.44 -12.32 1.91
CA VAL A 175 6.70 -11.85 3.28
C VAL A 175 7.25 -12.98 4.15
N LEU A 176 6.64 -14.17 4.09
CA LEU A 176 7.04 -15.33 4.92
C LEU A 176 8.36 -15.95 4.50
N LYS A 177 8.73 -15.84 3.22
CA LYS A 177 9.95 -16.45 2.66
C LYS A 177 11.18 -15.54 2.66
N THR A 178 10.99 -14.24 2.95
CA THR A 178 12.05 -13.25 2.80
C THR A 178 12.65 -12.88 4.15
N ASP A 179 13.96 -13.01 4.23
CA ASP A 179 14.79 -12.63 5.38
C ASP A 179 15.84 -11.54 5.04
N LYS A 180 15.99 -11.22 3.77
CA LYS A 180 17.00 -10.29 3.28
C LYS A 180 16.60 -8.84 3.54
N ASN A 181 17.36 -8.13 4.37
CA ASN A 181 17.17 -6.69 4.57
C ASN A 181 17.25 -5.91 3.25
N GLY A 182 16.28 -5.05 2.99
CA GLY A 182 16.12 -4.31 1.74
C GLY A 182 15.40 -5.06 0.62
N ALA A 183 14.76 -6.18 0.92
CA ALA A 183 14.01 -6.93 -0.08
C ALA A 183 12.77 -6.17 -0.57
N ARG A 184 12.36 -6.47 -1.80
CA ARG A 184 11.12 -5.96 -2.39
C ARG A 184 10.31 -7.11 -2.94
N VAL A 185 9.13 -7.34 -2.36
CA VAL A 185 8.15 -8.30 -2.87
C VAL A 185 7.16 -7.52 -3.75
N ALA A 186 7.21 -7.79 -5.06
CA ALA A 186 6.43 -7.04 -6.05
C ALA A 186 5.63 -7.97 -6.95
N TRP A 187 4.31 -7.81 -6.96
CA TRP A 187 3.41 -8.55 -7.85
C TRP A 187 3.50 -8.08 -9.30
N LEU A 188 3.38 -6.76 -9.52
CA LEU A 188 3.46 -6.16 -10.86
C LEU A 188 4.86 -5.60 -11.08
N THR A 189 5.76 -6.43 -11.58
CA THR A 189 7.11 -6.00 -11.99
C THR A 189 7.07 -5.32 -13.36
N THR A 190 8.11 -4.53 -13.70
CA THR A 190 8.23 -3.89 -15.02
C THR A 190 8.18 -4.92 -16.15
N GLY A 191 8.87 -6.05 -16.00
CA GLY A 191 8.84 -7.12 -16.99
C GLY A 191 7.45 -7.76 -17.15
N LYS A 192 6.74 -7.99 -16.03
CA LYS A 192 5.36 -8.50 -16.06
C LYS A 192 4.41 -7.51 -16.73
N ALA A 193 4.55 -6.22 -16.45
CA ALA A 193 3.75 -5.17 -17.08
C ALA A 193 4.01 -5.09 -18.59
N ALA A 194 5.27 -5.06 -19.02
CA ALA A 194 5.66 -5.07 -20.42
C ALA A 194 5.10 -6.31 -21.15
N GLY A 195 5.26 -7.49 -20.59
CA GLY A 195 4.73 -8.74 -21.15
C GLY A 195 3.20 -8.75 -21.25
N ARG A 196 2.49 -8.15 -20.29
CA ARG A 196 1.03 -8.01 -20.35
C ARG A 196 0.59 -7.08 -21.49
N PHE A 197 1.25 -5.95 -21.68
CA PHE A 197 0.97 -5.08 -22.81
C PHE A 197 1.27 -5.74 -24.16
N ALA A 198 2.43 -6.37 -24.31
CA ALA A 198 2.82 -7.04 -25.54
C ALA A 198 1.84 -8.17 -25.95
N THR A 199 1.22 -8.82 -24.97
CA THR A 199 0.30 -9.94 -25.23
C THR A 199 -1.18 -9.55 -25.16
N ALA A 200 -1.51 -8.28 -24.86
CA ALA A 200 -2.90 -7.85 -24.64
C ALA A 200 -3.82 -8.09 -25.83
N GLY A 201 -3.30 -7.94 -27.06
CA GLY A 201 -4.07 -8.18 -28.29
C GLY A 201 -4.42 -9.66 -28.56
N PHE A 202 -3.65 -10.59 -27.99
CA PHE A 202 -3.81 -12.04 -28.18
C PHE A 202 -4.50 -12.76 -27.01
N ARG A 203 -4.70 -12.05 -25.88
CA ARG A 203 -5.34 -12.61 -24.70
C ARG A 203 -6.84 -12.35 -24.69
N LYS A 204 -7.60 -13.26 -24.07
CA LYS A 204 -9.02 -12.99 -23.76
C LYS A 204 -9.11 -11.69 -22.98
N LYS A 205 -9.97 -10.77 -23.43
CA LYS A 205 -10.20 -9.49 -22.74
C LYS A 205 -10.67 -9.78 -21.31
N ARG A 206 -9.99 -9.18 -20.36
CA ARG A 206 -10.36 -9.22 -18.94
C ARG A 206 -11.32 -8.08 -18.66
N ASN A 207 -12.28 -8.33 -17.81
CA ASN A 207 -13.23 -7.30 -17.35
C ASN A 207 -13.26 -7.31 -15.81
N LEU A 208 -12.21 -6.78 -15.20
CA LEU A 208 -12.05 -6.77 -13.74
C LEU A 208 -12.96 -5.77 -13.04
N PHE A 209 -13.55 -4.84 -13.80
CA PHE A 209 -14.31 -3.72 -13.26
C PHE A 209 -15.77 -3.74 -13.74
N ASP A 210 -16.24 -4.91 -14.20
CA ASP A 210 -17.64 -5.07 -14.62
C ASP A 210 -18.59 -4.84 -13.44
N GLY A 211 -19.59 -4.00 -13.65
CA GLY A 211 -20.56 -3.63 -12.61
C GLY A 211 -20.02 -2.72 -11.49
N ILE A 212 -18.75 -2.30 -11.53
CA ILE A 212 -18.19 -1.41 -10.50
C ILE A 212 -18.49 0.05 -10.83
N ASP A 213 -19.22 0.72 -9.94
CA ASP A 213 -19.45 2.16 -9.93
C ASP A 213 -18.46 2.81 -8.94
N PRO A 214 -17.54 3.69 -9.40
CA PRO A 214 -16.57 4.34 -8.51
C PRO A 214 -17.18 5.06 -7.30
N ARG A 215 -18.37 5.60 -7.44
CA ARG A 215 -19.10 6.30 -6.37
C ARG A 215 -19.57 5.38 -5.24
N LYS A 216 -19.75 4.10 -5.54
CA LYS A 216 -20.15 3.07 -4.57
C LYS A 216 -18.97 2.25 -4.05
N GLY A 217 -17.81 2.36 -4.71
CA GLY A 217 -16.68 1.48 -4.48
C GLY A 217 -16.89 0.07 -5.00
N VAL A 218 -15.92 -0.81 -4.79
CA VAL A 218 -15.98 -2.23 -5.16
C VAL A 218 -17.01 -2.96 -4.30
N THR A 219 -16.91 -2.80 -2.99
CA THR A 219 -17.78 -3.47 -2.02
C THR A 219 -19.25 -3.08 -2.18
N GLY A 220 -19.53 -1.78 -2.33
CA GLY A 220 -20.89 -1.28 -2.53
C GLY A 220 -21.48 -1.64 -3.90
N SER A 221 -20.65 -1.84 -4.92
CA SER A 221 -21.11 -2.23 -6.27
C SER A 221 -21.47 -3.71 -6.38
N LEU A 222 -20.76 -4.57 -5.64
CA LEU A 222 -20.98 -6.03 -5.67
C LEU A 222 -22.10 -6.49 -4.73
N SER A 223 -22.55 -5.65 -3.81
CA SER A 223 -23.62 -5.93 -2.85
C SER A 223 -25.00 -5.41 -3.31
N ALA A 224 -25.09 -4.80 -4.47
CA ALA A 224 -26.33 -4.30 -5.09
C ALA A 224 -26.80 -5.23 -6.21
#